data_ccc844d59db63303879573103942db56
#
_entry.id   ccc844d59db63303879573103942db56
#
_cell.length_a   1.000
_cell.length_b   1.000
_cell.length_c   1.000
_cell.angle_alpha   90.00
_cell.angle_beta   90.00
_cell.angle_gamma   90.00
#
_symmetry.space_group_name_H-M   'P 1'
#
loop_
_entity.id
_entity.type
_entity.pdbx_description
1 polymer ?
#
loop_
_entity_poly.entity_id
_entity_poly.type
_entity_poly.pdbx_seq_one_letter_code
_entity_poly.pdbx_strand_id
1 'polypeptide(L)'
;VIPLHARFTARDRQIVGTTQGYLDARNLRVSAGSSWNMLGECVIGATVAEQLDIQIGDRIPVAKSSAFVLGDAPLRLRVVGLLGTTETPDDEAIFTDLETCWIIEGLGHGHAKTAKHGSLEATSYTDITKDNAGSFHFHGERGEFPISAMLVIPEDQKAETILLGQYFSPDETVQIARPRKVIDSLLARIVMVRSYLLAAIALVSLVTLVMMTLVIALSVRLRRSEIVTMRKMGCARHTIGFILGSQVAIVLAAGLGIAAVLTAVTHRYGPELIRLLVV
;
A
#
# COMPACT_ATOMS: atom_id res chain seq x y z
N VAL A 1 10.33 -15.84 -17.97
CA VAL A 1 10.84 -14.62 -17.32
C VAL A 1 10.16 -13.41 -17.94
N ILE A 2 9.63 -12.51 -17.11
CA ILE A 2 8.87 -11.34 -17.54
C ILE A 2 9.53 -10.09 -16.95
N PRO A 3 10.10 -9.19 -17.78
CA PRO A 3 10.69 -7.96 -17.30
C PRO A 3 9.60 -6.96 -16.88
N LEU A 4 9.92 -6.17 -15.88
CA LEU A 4 9.06 -5.09 -15.36
C LEU A 4 9.88 -3.81 -15.25
N HIS A 5 9.34 -2.71 -15.75
CA HIS A 5 9.91 -1.38 -15.61
C HIS A 5 8.83 -0.42 -15.05
N ALA A 6 8.98 -0.03 -13.79
CA ALA A 6 7.96 0.69 -13.03
C ALA A 6 8.57 1.95 -12.38
N ARG A 7 9.08 2.88 -13.19
CA ARG A 7 9.71 4.13 -12.71
C ARG A 7 8.89 5.38 -12.98
N PHE A 8 7.88 5.29 -13.85
CA PHE A 8 7.14 6.44 -14.34
C PHE A 8 5.70 6.42 -13.87
N THR A 9 5.10 7.59 -13.81
CA THR A 9 3.69 7.76 -13.47
C THR A 9 2.98 8.62 -14.52
N ALA A 10 1.68 8.44 -14.62
CA ALA A 10 0.80 9.32 -15.37
C ALA A 10 -0.47 9.57 -14.55
N ARG A 11 -0.83 10.84 -14.32
CA ARG A 11 -1.97 11.24 -13.46
C ARG A 11 -1.93 10.54 -12.09
N ASP A 12 -0.73 10.48 -11.47
CA ASP A 12 -0.45 9.81 -10.18
C ASP A 12 -0.71 8.29 -10.16
N ARG A 13 -0.82 7.66 -11.34
CA ARG A 13 -0.91 6.21 -11.49
C ARG A 13 0.38 5.64 -12.04
N GLN A 14 0.77 4.48 -11.49
CA GLN A 14 2.01 3.81 -11.89
C GLN A 14 1.92 3.32 -13.33
N ILE A 15 2.94 3.65 -14.14
CA ILE A 15 3.15 3.04 -15.45
C ILE A 15 4.04 1.82 -15.27
N VAL A 16 3.60 0.70 -15.79
CA VAL A 16 4.32 -0.58 -15.77
C VAL A 16 4.64 -0.98 -17.22
N GLY A 17 5.89 -0.81 -17.60
CA GLY A 17 6.43 -1.34 -18.85
C GLY A 17 6.71 -2.83 -18.71
N THR A 18 6.12 -3.65 -19.58
CA THR A 18 6.25 -5.09 -19.52
C THR A 18 5.96 -5.74 -20.86
N THR A 19 5.92 -7.06 -20.90
CA THR A 19 5.51 -7.83 -22.08
C THR A 19 4.09 -8.35 -21.92
N GLN A 20 3.45 -8.77 -23.00
CA GLN A 20 2.10 -9.36 -22.94
C GLN A 20 2.06 -10.59 -22.03
N GLY A 21 3.18 -11.31 -21.91
CA GLY A 21 3.30 -12.44 -20.98
C GLY A 21 3.01 -12.09 -19.51
N TYR A 22 3.09 -10.83 -19.14
CA TYR A 22 2.65 -10.38 -17.80
C TYR A 22 1.15 -10.47 -17.64
N LEU A 23 0.38 -10.03 -18.64
CA LEU A 23 -1.07 -10.10 -18.62
C LEU A 23 -1.53 -11.57 -18.52
N ASP A 24 -0.88 -12.45 -19.28
CA ASP A 24 -1.17 -13.89 -19.26
C ASP A 24 -0.84 -14.51 -17.90
N ALA A 25 0.35 -14.24 -17.37
CA ALA A 25 0.83 -14.77 -16.09
C ALA A 25 -0.03 -14.32 -14.90
N ARG A 26 -0.58 -13.10 -14.97
CA ARG A 26 -1.47 -12.51 -13.95
C ARG A 26 -2.94 -12.77 -14.25
N ASN A 27 -3.26 -13.45 -15.36
CA ASN A 27 -4.62 -13.69 -15.84
C ASN A 27 -5.44 -12.39 -16.01
N LEU A 28 -4.76 -11.31 -16.45
CA LEU A 28 -5.39 -10.03 -16.72
C LEU A 28 -6.04 -10.07 -18.11
N ARG A 29 -7.34 -9.90 -18.16
CA ARG A 29 -8.09 -9.93 -19.41
C ARG A 29 -8.50 -8.53 -19.83
N VAL A 30 -8.30 -8.22 -21.09
CA VAL A 30 -8.82 -7.01 -21.70
C VAL A 30 -10.34 -7.14 -21.81
N SER A 31 -11.09 -6.31 -21.09
CA SER A 31 -12.56 -6.30 -21.07
C SER A 31 -13.15 -5.49 -22.23
N ALA A 32 -12.42 -4.47 -22.70
CA ALA A 32 -12.81 -3.63 -23.82
C ALA A 32 -11.57 -3.18 -24.60
N GLY A 33 -11.67 -3.10 -25.94
CA GLY A 33 -10.56 -2.74 -26.81
C GLY A 33 -9.64 -3.90 -27.13
N SER A 34 -8.32 -3.64 -27.14
CA SER A 34 -7.28 -4.62 -27.44
C SER A 34 -6.04 -4.41 -26.55
N SER A 35 -5.15 -5.41 -26.50
CA SER A 35 -3.82 -5.23 -25.97
C SER A 35 -3.00 -4.29 -26.86
N TRP A 36 -1.90 -3.76 -26.30
CA TRP A 36 -0.98 -2.91 -27.09
C TRP A 36 -0.27 -3.75 -28.17
N ASN A 37 -0.14 -3.15 -29.34
CA ASN A 37 0.55 -3.76 -30.48
C ASN A 37 1.63 -2.83 -31.05
N MET A 38 1.71 -1.61 -30.57
CA MET A 38 2.62 -0.59 -31.07
C MET A 38 3.19 0.23 -29.90
N LEU A 39 4.37 0.79 -30.10
CA LEU A 39 4.99 1.74 -29.17
C LEU A 39 4.02 2.90 -28.87
N GLY A 40 3.99 3.34 -27.61
CA GLY A 40 3.13 4.42 -27.17
C GLY A 40 1.68 4.04 -26.89
N GLU A 41 1.31 2.77 -27.08
CA GLU A 41 0.01 2.24 -26.68
C GLU A 41 0.03 1.75 -25.25
N CYS A 42 -1.11 1.88 -24.57
CA CYS A 42 -1.27 1.36 -23.21
C CYS A 42 -2.65 0.73 -22.99
N VAL A 43 -2.70 -0.15 -22.00
CA VAL A 43 -3.92 -0.73 -21.45
C VAL A 43 -4.00 -0.30 -19.99
N ILE A 44 -5.17 0.07 -19.54
CA ILE A 44 -5.36 0.61 -18.18
C ILE A 44 -6.16 -0.33 -17.31
N GLY A 45 -5.81 -0.37 -16.02
CA GLY A 45 -6.54 -1.10 -15.01
C GLY A 45 -7.95 -0.53 -14.78
N ALA A 46 -8.87 -1.38 -14.32
CA ALA A 46 -10.28 -1.03 -14.17
C ALA A 46 -10.50 0.17 -13.24
N THR A 47 -9.81 0.22 -12.10
CA THR A 47 -9.90 1.33 -11.13
C THR A 47 -9.39 2.65 -11.73
N VAL A 48 -8.32 2.60 -12.53
CA VAL A 48 -7.77 3.79 -13.21
C VAL A 48 -8.78 4.34 -14.21
N ALA A 49 -9.39 3.45 -15.02
CA ALA A 49 -10.40 3.84 -16.00
C ALA A 49 -11.60 4.53 -15.36
N GLU A 50 -12.12 3.95 -14.27
CA GLU A 50 -13.27 4.47 -13.55
C GLU A 50 -12.97 5.80 -12.83
N GLN A 51 -11.87 5.88 -12.08
CA GLN A 51 -11.56 7.06 -11.27
C GLN A 51 -11.15 8.28 -12.09
N LEU A 52 -10.53 8.07 -13.24
CA LEU A 52 -10.04 9.12 -14.10
C LEU A 52 -10.95 9.38 -15.33
N ASP A 53 -12.06 8.66 -15.44
CA ASP A 53 -13.02 8.73 -16.56
C ASP A 53 -12.31 8.63 -17.92
N ILE A 54 -11.40 7.64 -18.05
CA ILE A 54 -10.59 7.45 -19.25
C ILE A 54 -11.24 6.43 -20.17
N GLN A 55 -11.31 6.75 -21.45
CA GLN A 55 -11.90 5.92 -22.49
C GLN A 55 -10.85 5.43 -23.50
N ILE A 56 -11.21 4.42 -24.26
CA ILE A 56 -10.38 3.92 -25.37
C ILE A 56 -10.23 5.03 -26.41
N GLY A 57 -8.99 5.29 -26.82
CA GLY A 57 -8.62 6.37 -27.73
C GLY A 57 -8.05 7.61 -27.04
N ASP A 58 -8.24 7.74 -25.73
CA ASP A 58 -7.70 8.86 -24.97
C ASP A 58 -6.17 8.83 -24.93
N ARG A 59 -5.58 10.00 -24.68
CA ARG A 59 -4.13 10.18 -24.56
C ARG A 59 -3.77 10.68 -23.19
N ILE A 60 -2.93 9.92 -22.50
CA ILE A 60 -2.52 10.17 -21.12
C ILE A 60 -1.09 10.71 -21.14
N PRO A 61 -0.85 11.97 -20.69
CA PRO A 61 0.50 12.50 -20.60
C PRO A 61 1.27 11.81 -19.49
N VAL A 62 2.50 11.39 -19.79
CA VAL A 62 3.43 10.85 -18.78
C VAL A 62 3.96 12.02 -17.95
N ALA A 63 4.04 11.82 -16.62
CA ALA A 63 4.60 12.83 -15.73
C ALA A 63 6.08 13.09 -16.09
N LYS A 64 6.50 14.34 -16.03
CA LYS A 64 7.91 14.70 -16.28
C LYS A 64 8.78 14.09 -15.19
N SER A 65 9.67 13.18 -15.59
CA SER A 65 10.77 12.75 -14.74
C SER A 65 11.92 13.76 -14.83
N SER A 66 12.69 13.91 -13.75
CA SER A 66 13.89 14.76 -13.70
C SER A 66 14.99 14.30 -14.67
N ALA A 67 14.85 13.14 -15.29
CA ALA A 67 15.76 12.57 -16.26
C ALA A 67 15.53 13.06 -17.72
N PHE A 68 14.50 13.90 -17.96
CA PHE A 68 14.28 14.46 -19.28
C PHE A 68 15.45 15.37 -19.68
N VAL A 69 16.16 14.98 -20.71
CA VAL A 69 17.13 15.81 -21.40
C VAL A 69 16.41 17.05 -21.91
N LEU A 70 17.01 18.22 -21.67
CA LEU A 70 16.49 19.52 -22.10
C LEU A 70 16.17 19.49 -23.60
N GLY A 71 14.88 19.47 -23.97
CA GLY A 71 14.46 19.61 -25.35
C GLY A 71 13.35 18.66 -25.82
N ASP A 72 13.14 17.52 -25.18
CA ASP A 72 12.10 16.58 -25.61
C ASP A 72 10.75 16.83 -24.92
N ALA A 73 9.69 16.89 -25.74
CA ALA A 73 8.35 17.01 -25.25
C ALA A 73 7.90 15.69 -24.58
N PRO A 74 7.19 15.73 -23.44
CA PRO A 74 6.74 14.54 -22.74
C PRO A 74 5.84 13.69 -23.63
N LEU A 75 6.04 12.37 -23.54
CA LEU A 75 5.27 11.39 -24.30
C LEU A 75 3.83 11.33 -23.79
N ARG A 76 2.87 11.10 -24.71
CA ARG A 76 1.49 10.72 -24.38
C ARG A 76 1.25 9.27 -24.77
N LEU A 77 0.76 8.48 -23.81
CA LEU A 77 0.34 7.11 -24.06
C LEU A 77 -1.10 7.09 -24.62
N ARG A 78 -1.32 6.33 -25.67
CA ARG A 78 -2.64 6.12 -26.26
C ARG A 78 -3.32 4.92 -25.64
N VAL A 79 -4.48 5.10 -25.04
CA VAL A 79 -5.29 4.03 -24.45
C VAL A 79 -5.93 3.22 -25.57
N VAL A 80 -5.60 1.92 -25.63
CA VAL A 80 -6.14 0.99 -26.63
C VAL A 80 -7.02 -0.09 -26.03
N GLY A 81 -6.94 -0.27 -24.70
CA GLY A 81 -7.76 -1.26 -24.01
C GLY A 81 -7.94 -0.97 -22.54
N LEU A 82 -8.98 -1.56 -21.98
CA LEU A 82 -9.33 -1.54 -20.56
C LEU A 82 -9.28 -2.96 -20.02
N LEU A 83 -8.64 -3.15 -18.86
CA LEU A 83 -8.64 -4.42 -18.14
C LEU A 83 -9.95 -4.62 -17.39
N GLY A 84 -10.34 -5.87 -17.21
CA GLY A 84 -11.40 -6.24 -16.28
C GLY A 84 -10.94 -6.10 -14.84
N THR A 85 -11.88 -5.89 -13.94
CA THR A 85 -11.61 -5.81 -12.48
C THR A 85 -11.06 -7.13 -11.95
N THR A 86 -9.98 -7.05 -11.20
CA THR A 86 -9.30 -8.22 -10.60
C THR A 86 -9.23 -8.16 -9.08
N GLU A 87 -9.59 -7.02 -8.48
CA GLU A 87 -9.42 -6.73 -7.05
C GLU A 87 -7.95 -6.87 -6.59
N THR A 88 -7.03 -6.59 -7.51
CA THR A 88 -5.59 -6.61 -7.25
C THR A 88 -4.99 -5.22 -7.51
N PRO A 89 -3.76 -4.94 -7.06
CA PRO A 89 -3.07 -3.68 -7.37
C PRO A 89 -2.92 -3.40 -8.88
N ASP A 90 -3.06 -4.42 -9.73
CA ASP A 90 -3.03 -4.26 -11.18
C ASP A 90 -4.19 -3.40 -11.70
N ASP A 91 -5.30 -3.34 -10.97
CA ASP A 91 -6.45 -2.48 -11.32
C ASP A 91 -6.12 -0.97 -11.21
N GLU A 92 -5.05 -0.62 -10.47
CA GLU A 92 -4.59 0.77 -10.28
C GLU A 92 -3.40 1.16 -11.16
N ALA A 93 -3.01 0.31 -12.12
CA ALA A 93 -1.83 0.51 -12.96
C ALA A 93 -2.17 0.77 -14.43
N ILE A 94 -1.21 1.37 -15.13
CA ILE A 94 -1.23 1.58 -16.58
C ILE A 94 -0.14 0.69 -17.17
N PHE A 95 -0.51 -0.22 -18.06
CA PHE A 95 0.41 -1.17 -18.67
C PHE A 95 0.76 -0.76 -20.10
N THR A 96 2.02 -0.83 -20.44
CA THR A 96 2.54 -0.52 -21.78
C THR A 96 3.69 -1.46 -22.13
N ASP A 97 4.11 -1.41 -23.38
CA ASP A 97 5.30 -2.15 -23.81
C ASP A 97 6.57 -1.64 -23.11
N LEU A 98 7.51 -2.55 -22.86
CA LEU A 98 8.78 -2.24 -22.20
C LEU A 98 9.60 -1.19 -22.97
N GLU A 99 9.61 -1.30 -24.30
CA GLU A 99 10.33 -0.36 -25.18
C GLU A 99 9.75 1.07 -25.07
N THR A 100 8.45 1.18 -24.87
CA THR A 100 7.79 2.49 -24.61
C THR A 100 8.33 3.14 -23.34
N CYS A 101 8.55 2.38 -22.29
CA CYS A 101 9.17 2.91 -21.06
C CYS A 101 10.62 3.35 -21.28
N TRP A 102 11.37 2.66 -22.09
CA TRP A 102 12.74 3.09 -22.46
C TRP A 102 12.75 4.36 -23.30
N ILE A 103 11.74 4.59 -24.15
CA ILE A 103 11.53 5.86 -24.83
C ILE A 103 11.23 6.98 -23.83
N ILE A 104 10.37 6.73 -22.84
CA ILE A 104 10.07 7.68 -21.76
C ILE A 104 11.36 8.01 -20.96
N GLU A 105 12.25 7.05 -20.78
CA GLU A 105 13.53 7.24 -20.09
C GLU A 105 14.59 7.97 -20.94
N GLY A 106 14.31 8.15 -22.25
CA GLY A 106 15.21 8.85 -23.17
C GLY A 106 16.27 7.95 -23.83
N LEU A 107 16.16 6.61 -23.68
CA LEU A 107 17.07 5.64 -24.30
C LEU A 107 16.75 5.37 -25.78
N GLY A 108 15.56 5.77 -26.22
CA GLY A 108 15.11 5.71 -27.60
C GLY A 108 14.46 7.03 -28.01
N HIS A 109 14.67 7.43 -29.25
CA HIS A 109 14.03 8.61 -29.80
C HIS A 109 13.62 8.40 -31.26
N GLY A 110 12.61 9.16 -31.69
CA GLY A 110 12.13 9.17 -33.06
C GLY A 110 12.54 10.45 -33.79
N HIS A 111 12.90 10.34 -35.06
CA HIS A 111 13.12 11.50 -35.92
C HIS A 111 11.80 11.93 -36.57
N ALA A 112 11.22 13.04 -36.09
CA ALA A 112 10.09 13.65 -36.77
C ALA A 112 10.55 14.26 -38.10
N LYS A 113 9.95 13.87 -39.23
CA LYS A 113 10.25 14.40 -40.55
C LYS A 113 9.95 15.90 -40.72
N THR A 114 9.29 16.54 -39.76
CA THR A 114 8.96 17.97 -39.79
C THR A 114 8.71 18.51 -38.38
N ALA A 115 9.76 18.80 -37.64
CA ALA A 115 9.66 19.80 -36.58
C ALA A 115 9.92 21.17 -37.24
N LYS A 116 8.88 21.96 -37.51
CA LYS A 116 9.04 23.40 -37.75
C LYS A 116 9.58 23.99 -36.45
N HIS A 117 10.86 24.31 -36.43
CA HIS A 117 11.46 25.16 -35.43
C HIS A 117 10.76 26.51 -35.49
N GLY A 118 10.01 26.89 -34.46
CA GLY A 118 9.53 28.27 -34.37
C GLY A 118 8.21 28.55 -33.67
N SER A 119 7.56 27.64 -32.97
CA SER A 119 6.45 28.01 -32.08
C SER A 119 6.81 27.76 -30.62
N LEU A 120 6.93 28.85 -29.88
CA LEU A 120 6.98 28.88 -28.41
C LEU A 120 5.60 28.51 -27.82
N GLU A 121 5.06 27.35 -28.18
CA GLU A 121 3.90 26.80 -27.48
C GLU A 121 4.38 25.94 -26.30
N ALA A 122 4.09 26.44 -25.12
CA ALA A 122 4.61 26.03 -23.83
C ALA A 122 4.24 24.59 -23.38
N THR A 123 3.63 23.75 -24.22
CA THR A 123 3.31 22.36 -23.92
C THR A 123 3.10 21.54 -25.18
N SER A 124 4.13 21.30 -25.97
CA SER A 124 4.01 20.27 -27.00
C SER A 124 4.29 18.91 -26.38
N TYR A 125 3.41 17.94 -26.64
CA TYR A 125 3.59 16.55 -26.27
C TYR A 125 4.02 15.76 -27.52
N THR A 126 4.84 14.71 -27.32
CA THR A 126 5.18 13.77 -28.40
C THR A 126 4.17 12.64 -28.43
N ASP A 127 3.57 12.42 -29.59
CA ASP A 127 2.66 11.29 -29.83
C ASP A 127 3.37 10.26 -30.73
N ILE A 128 3.32 8.99 -30.36
CA ILE A 128 3.71 7.89 -31.24
C ILE A 128 2.47 7.51 -32.06
N THR A 129 2.64 7.54 -33.38
CA THR A 129 1.59 7.24 -34.36
C THR A 129 2.08 6.14 -35.30
N LYS A 130 1.20 5.54 -36.09
CA LYS A 130 1.56 4.54 -37.09
C LYS A 130 2.58 5.06 -38.10
N ASP A 131 2.55 6.35 -38.39
CA ASP A 131 3.42 6.96 -39.40
C ASP A 131 4.84 7.24 -38.89
N ASN A 132 5.00 7.43 -37.57
CA ASN A 132 6.31 7.74 -36.98
C ASN A 132 6.87 6.63 -36.10
N ALA A 133 6.09 5.60 -35.74
CA ALA A 133 6.55 4.49 -34.89
C ALA A 133 7.81 3.81 -35.44
N GLY A 134 7.91 3.64 -36.76
CA GLY A 134 9.08 3.05 -37.42
C GLY A 134 10.33 3.95 -37.42
N SER A 135 10.23 5.22 -37.04
CA SER A 135 11.37 6.13 -36.90
C SER A 135 12.04 6.06 -35.54
N PHE A 136 11.41 5.42 -34.57
CA PHE A 136 11.98 5.24 -33.24
C PHE A 136 13.08 4.17 -33.26
N HIS A 137 14.22 4.51 -32.69
CA HIS A 137 15.37 3.61 -32.57
C HIS A 137 16.03 3.80 -31.20
N PHE A 138 16.74 2.79 -30.78
CA PHE A 138 17.44 2.73 -29.51
C PHE A 138 18.92 2.78 -29.69
N HIS A 139 19.65 3.44 -28.78
CA HIS A 139 21.08 3.50 -28.76
C HIS A 139 21.65 2.59 -27.67
N GLY A 140 22.49 1.62 -28.03
CA GLY A 140 23.07 0.64 -27.12
C GLY A 140 22.51 -0.77 -27.28
N GLU A 141 23.04 -1.69 -26.50
CA GLU A 141 22.58 -3.07 -26.50
C GLU A 141 21.32 -3.21 -25.61
N ARG A 142 20.25 -3.80 -26.15
CA ARG A 142 18.98 -3.98 -25.41
C ARG A 142 19.15 -4.76 -24.11
N GLY A 143 20.17 -5.63 -24.00
CA GLY A 143 20.46 -6.40 -22.80
C GLY A 143 20.98 -5.55 -21.63
N GLU A 144 21.46 -4.33 -21.90
CA GLU A 144 21.98 -3.40 -20.90
C GLU A 144 20.94 -2.35 -20.44
N PHE A 145 19.77 -2.34 -21.08
CA PHE A 145 18.75 -1.36 -20.77
C PHE A 145 18.13 -1.63 -19.38
N PRO A 146 17.88 -0.58 -18.60
CA PRO A 146 17.41 -0.72 -17.23
C PRO A 146 16.02 -1.34 -17.16
N ILE A 147 15.85 -2.22 -16.20
CA ILE A 147 14.56 -2.75 -15.75
C ILE A 147 14.48 -2.61 -14.24
N SER A 148 13.26 -2.48 -13.71
CA SER A 148 13.06 -2.36 -12.27
C SER A 148 13.08 -3.71 -11.57
N ALA A 149 12.53 -4.73 -12.21
CA ALA A 149 12.43 -6.09 -11.67
C ALA A 149 12.22 -7.12 -12.79
N MET A 150 12.42 -8.38 -12.47
CA MET A 150 11.99 -9.51 -13.30
C MET A 150 11.03 -10.39 -12.51
N LEU A 151 9.90 -10.73 -13.11
CA LEU A 151 9.03 -11.77 -12.58
C LEU A 151 9.46 -13.10 -13.17
N VAL A 152 9.93 -14.01 -12.32
CA VAL A 152 10.35 -15.35 -12.71
C VAL A 152 9.35 -16.35 -12.16
N ILE A 153 8.79 -17.17 -13.04
CA ILE A 153 7.88 -18.25 -12.70
C ILE A 153 8.65 -19.55 -12.96
N PRO A 154 9.10 -20.26 -11.91
CA PRO A 154 9.78 -21.53 -12.06
C PRO A 154 8.80 -22.61 -12.53
N GLU A 155 9.25 -23.54 -13.37
CA GLU A 155 8.42 -24.66 -13.87
C GLU A 155 8.16 -25.72 -12.78
N ASP A 156 9.17 -25.92 -11.90
CA ASP A 156 9.09 -26.89 -10.82
C ASP A 156 9.82 -26.43 -9.56
N GLN A 157 9.68 -27.17 -8.47
CA GLN A 157 10.30 -26.89 -7.18
C GLN A 157 11.83 -27.00 -7.25
N LYS A 158 12.38 -27.83 -8.14
CA LYS A 158 13.83 -27.96 -8.34
C LYS A 158 14.39 -26.69 -8.99
N ALA A 159 13.75 -26.21 -10.04
CA ALA A 159 14.13 -24.95 -10.69
C ALA A 159 14.04 -23.76 -9.72
N GLU A 160 13.00 -23.72 -8.88
CA GLU A 160 12.86 -22.71 -7.82
C GLU A 160 14.04 -22.77 -6.83
N THR A 161 14.41 -23.96 -6.38
CA THR A 161 15.51 -24.13 -5.41
C THR A 161 16.85 -23.73 -5.98
N ILE A 162 17.13 -24.09 -7.25
CA ILE A 162 18.36 -23.70 -7.95
C ILE A 162 18.43 -22.18 -8.09
N LEU A 163 17.35 -21.56 -8.57
CA LEU A 163 17.25 -20.12 -8.74
C LEU A 163 17.51 -19.38 -7.43
N LEU A 164 16.87 -19.83 -6.35
CA LEU A 164 17.09 -19.24 -5.03
C LEU A 164 18.53 -19.39 -4.53
N GLY A 165 19.18 -20.54 -4.82
CA GLY A 165 20.57 -20.77 -4.45
C GLY A 165 21.53 -19.84 -5.18
N GLN A 166 21.26 -19.53 -6.46
CA GLN A 166 22.08 -18.63 -7.26
C GLN A 166 22.06 -17.17 -6.77
N TYR A 167 20.91 -16.69 -6.32
CA TYR A 167 20.70 -15.29 -5.90
C TYR A 167 20.63 -15.11 -4.38
N PHE A 168 21.11 -16.07 -3.60
CA PHE A 168 21.06 -16.00 -2.13
C PHE A 168 22.27 -15.26 -1.53
N SER A 169 23.31 -15.01 -2.33
CA SER A 169 24.52 -14.36 -1.83
C SER A 169 24.27 -12.88 -1.51
N PRO A 170 24.72 -12.37 -0.36
CA PRO A 170 24.63 -10.95 -0.02
C PRO A 170 25.43 -10.03 -0.94
N ASP A 171 26.42 -10.57 -1.65
CA ASP A 171 27.33 -9.84 -2.54
C ASP A 171 26.74 -9.65 -3.96
N GLU A 172 25.61 -10.30 -4.26
CA GLU A 172 24.94 -10.16 -5.55
C GLU A 172 24.19 -8.83 -5.65
N THR A 173 24.37 -8.17 -6.77
CA THR A 173 23.70 -6.89 -7.08
C THR A 173 22.19 -7.05 -7.31
N VAL A 174 21.75 -8.26 -7.66
CA VAL A 174 20.35 -8.63 -7.88
C VAL A 174 19.92 -9.61 -6.82
N GLN A 175 18.83 -9.28 -6.12
CA GLN A 175 18.28 -10.13 -5.07
C GLN A 175 16.95 -10.74 -5.51
N ILE A 176 16.73 -12.01 -5.16
CA ILE A 176 15.46 -12.66 -5.37
C ILE A 176 14.55 -12.49 -4.15
N ALA A 177 13.36 -11.95 -4.37
CA ALA A 177 12.36 -11.80 -3.33
C ALA A 177 11.17 -12.76 -3.59
N ARG A 178 10.75 -13.46 -2.56
CA ARG A 178 9.48 -14.22 -2.58
C ARG A 178 8.39 -13.35 -1.96
N PRO A 179 7.46 -12.79 -2.73
CA PRO A 179 6.44 -11.89 -2.20
C PRO A 179 5.65 -12.52 -1.05
N ARG A 180 5.29 -13.79 -1.18
CA ARG A 180 4.56 -14.54 -0.15
C ARG A 180 5.32 -14.59 1.17
N LYS A 181 6.63 -14.89 1.17
CA LYS A 181 7.45 -14.91 2.40
C LYS A 181 7.56 -13.54 3.06
N VAL A 182 7.65 -12.48 2.26
CA VAL A 182 7.70 -11.11 2.78
C VAL A 182 6.39 -10.78 3.48
N ILE A 183 5.25 -11.06 2.85
CA ILE A 183 3.93 -10.85 3.44
C ILE A 183 3.76 -11.68 4.72
N ASP A 184 4.10 -12.97 4.69
CA ASP A 184 3.99 -13.86 5.86
C ASP A 184 4.85 -13.35 7.03
N SER A 185 6.07 -12.85 6.75
CA SER A 185 6.95 -12.30 7.78
C SER A 185 6.42 -10.99 8.37
N LEU A 186 5.79 -10.14 7.56
CA LEU A 186 5.13 -8.91 8.03
C LEU A 186 3.91 -9.24 8.89
N LEU A 187 3.06 -10.17 8.44
CA LEU A 187 1.90 -10.62 9.20
C LEU A 187 2.32 -11.26 10.54
N ALA A 188 3.36 -12.10 10.55
CA ALA A 188 3.88 -12.69 11.76
C ALA A 188 4.36 -11.61 12.77
N ARG A 189 5.01 -10.55 12.31
CA ARG A 189 5.41 -9.41 13.17
C ARG A 189 4.20 -8.67 13.74
N ILE A 190 3.17 -8.44 12.95
CA ILE A 190 1.92 -7.79 13.40
C ILE A 190 1.25 -8.65 14.49
N VAL A 191 1.13 -9.96 14.27
CA VAL A 191 0.56 -10.89 15.25
C VAL A 191 1.39 -10.92 16.54
N MET A 192 2.71 -10.90 16.43
CA MET A 192 3.62 -10.85 17.58
C MET A 192 3.39 -9.57 18.40
N VAL A 193 3.37 -8.40 17.77
CA VAL A 193 3.10 -7.12 18.45
C VAL A 193 1.74 -7.14 19.14
N ARG A 194 0.70 -7.65 18.46
CA ARG A 194 -0.64 -7.81 19.04
C ARG A 194 -0.61 -8.71 20.30
N SER A 195 0.13 -9.81 20.27
CA SER A 195 0.22 -10.72 21.42
C SER A 195 0.91 -10.07 22.62
N TYR A 196 1.97 -9.28 22.41
CA TYR A 196 2.61 -8.51 23.47
C TYR A 196 1.68 -7.44 24.08
N LEU A 197 0.93 -6.74 23.24
CA LEU A 197 -0.07 -5.76 23.70
C LEU A 197 -1.15 -6.44 24.57
N LEU A 198 -1.67 -7.57 24.12
CA LEU A 198 -2.67 -8.33 24.89
C LEU A 198 -2.11 -8.83 26.24
N ALA A 199 -0.88 -9.32 26.26
CA ALA A 199 -0.22 -9.74 27.50
C ALA A 199 0.00 -8.55 28.46
N ALA A 200 0.41 -7.39 27.95
CA ALA A 200 0.55 -6.18 28.76
C ALA A 200 -0.79 -5.71 29.33
N ILE A 201 -1.86 -5.70 28.52
CA ILE A 201 -3.21 -5.36 28.97
C ILE A 201 -3.67 -6.35 30.05
N ALA A 202 -3.46 -7.65 29.88
CA ALA A 202 -3.82 -8.66 30.85
C ALA A 202 -3.08 -8.45 32.19
N LEU A 203 -1.78 -8.14 32.12
CA LEU A 203 -0.97 -7.85 33.31
C LEU A 203 -1.46 -6.61 34.05
N VAL A 204 -1.68 -5.50 33.33
CA VAL A 204 -2.21 -4.26 33.93
C VAL A 204 -3.58 -4.50 34.54
N SER A 205 -4.47 -5.23 33.85
CA SER A 205 -5.79 -5.60 34.36
C SER A 205 -5.70 -6.41 35.65
N LEU A 206 -4.78 -7.37 35.72
CA LEU A 206 -4.55 -8.18 36.92
C LEU A 206 -4.08 -7.32 38.11
N VAL A 207 -3.09 -6.45 37.87
CA VAL A 207 -2.56 -5.53 38.90
C VAL A 207 -3.66 -4.60 39.39
N THR A 208 -4.46 -4.06 38.48
CA THR A 208 -5.58 -3.17 38.82
C THR A 208 -6.64 -3.90 39.67
N LEU A 209 -6.95 -5.15 39.34
CA LEU A 209 -7.88 -5.98 40.10
C LEU A 209 -7.37 -6.27 41.52
N VAL A 210 -6.09 -6.59 41.67
CA VAL A 210 -5.45 -6.80 42.96
C VAL A 210 -5.47 -5.51 43.80
N MET A 211 -5.09 -4.38 43.23
CA MET A 211 -5.13 -3.07 43.89
C MET A 211 -6.54 -2.70 44.35
N MET A 212 -7.54 -2.90 43.46
CA MET A 212 -8.93 -2.66 43.80
C MET A 212 -9.39 -3.53 44.98
N THR A 213 -9.05 -4.80 44.98
CA THR A 213 -9.39 -5.74 46.06
C THR A 213 -8.75 -5.30 47.39
N LEU A 214 -7.49 -4.88 47.36
CA LEU A 214 -6.79 -4.36 48.56
C LEU A 214 -7.42 -3.06 49.08
N VAL A 215 -7.77 -2.13 48.21
CA VAL A 215 -8.45 -0.88 48.60
C VAL A 215 -9.81 -1.15 49.22
N ILE A 216 -10.59 -2.05 48.67
CA ILE A 216 -11.90 -2.45 49.27
C ILE A 216 -11.67 -3.12 50.61
N ALA A 217 -10.74 -4.06 50.73
CA ALA A 217 -10.43 -4.74 51.99
C ALA A 217 -9.98 -3.75 53.07
N LEU A 218 -9.13 -2.79 52.71
CA LEU A 218 -8.66 -1.73 53.60
C LEU A 218 -9.83 -0.81 54.05
N SER A 219 -10.71 -0.40 53.12
CA SER A 219 -11.88 0.43 53.41
C SER A 219 -12.82 -0.26 54.40
N VAL A 220 -13.10 -1.55 54.20
CA VAL A 220 -13.90 -2.33 55.13
C VAL A 220 -13.22 -2.45 56.50
N ARG A 221 -11.89 -2.64 56.52
CA ARG A 221 -11.12 -2.74 57.77
C ARG A 221 -11.14 -1.45 58.57
N LEU A 222 -10.95 -0.32 57.94
CA LEU A 222 -10.97 1.02 58.57
C LEU A 222 -12.36 1.36 59.15
N ARG A 223 -13.43 0.97 58.47
CA ARG A 223 -14.82 1.23 58.91
C ARG A 223 -15.41 0.13 59.79
N ARG A 224 -14.58 -0.79 60.28
CA ARG A 224 -15.05 -1.95 61.06
C ARG A 224 -15.83 -1.53 62.33
N SER A 225 -15.39 -0.46 63.02
CA SER A 225 -16.07 0.08 64.20
C SER A 225 -17.46 0.63 63.87
N GLU A 226 -17.59 1.36 62.76
CA GLU A 226 -18.89 1.91 62.28
C GLU A 226 -19.85 0.77 61.88
N ILE A 227 -19.34 -0.25 61.18
CA ILE A 227 -20.12 -1.43 60.79
C ILE A 227 -20.65 -2.18 62.02
N VAL A 228 -19.80 -2.34 63.06
CA VAL A 228 -20.18 -3.00 64.32
C VAL A 228 -21.23 -2.18 65.04
N THR A 229 -21.16 -0.85 65.08
CA THR A 229 -22.13 0.04 65.69
C THR A 229 -23.49 -0.05 64.98
N MET A 230 -23.51 0.02 63.65
CA MET A 230 -24.72 -0.14 62.83
C MET A 230 -25.38 -1.50 63.07
N ARG A 231 -24.60 -2.55 63.26
CA ARG A 231 -25.11 -3.88 63.53
C ARG A 231 -25.72 -4.00 64.91
N LYS A 232 -25.13 -3.31 65.94
CA LYS A 232 -25.69 -3.24 67.28
C LYS A 232 -27.00 -2.44 67.33
N MET A 233 -27.18 -1.47 66.45
CA MET A 233 -28.43 -0.71 66.28
C MET A 233 -29.51 -1.45 65.48
N GLY A 234 -29.29 -2.72 65.09
CA GLY A 234 -30.27 -3.55 64.38
C GLY A 234 -30.30 -3.43 62.88
N CYS A 235 -29.31 -2.76 62.25
CA CYS A 235 -29.24 -2.69 60.80
C CYS A 235 -29.05 -4.07 60.17
N ALA A 236 -29.85 -4.37 59.18
CA ALA A 236 -29.76 -5.64 58.43
C ALA A 236 -28.45 -5.74 57.64
N ARG A 237 -27.91 -6.95 57.52
CA ARG A 237 -26.60 -7.20 56.83
C ARG A 237 -26.60 -6.75 55.37
N HIS A 238 -27.73 -6.86 54.67
CA HIS A 238 -27.85 -6.43 53.27
C HIS A 238 -27.79 -4.91 53.12
N THR A 239 -28.27 -4.13 54.08
CA THR A 239 -28.19 -2.65 54.06
C THR A 239 -26.75 -2.18 54.17
N ILE A 240 -25.93 -2.80 55.04
CA ILE A 240 -24.52 -2.51 55.18
C ILE A 240 -23.75 -2.88 53.88
N GLY A 241 -24.09 -4.06 53.34
CA GLY A 241 -23.51 -4.49 52.06
C GLY A 241 -23.86 -3.57 50.90
N PHE A 242 -25.09 -3.05 50.88
CA PHE A 242 -25.54 -2.11 49.84
C PHE A 242 -24.80 -0.77 49.92
N ILE A 243 -24.57 -0.23 51.12
CA ILE A 243 -23.84 1.03 51.30
C ILE A 243 -22.37 0.87 50.83
N LEU A 244 -21.69 -0.21 51.19
CA LEU A 244 -20.34 -0.47 50.78
C LEU A 244 -20.28 -0.75 49.28
N GLY A 245 -21.22 -1.52 48.75
CA GLY A 245 -21.33 -1.84 47.33
C GLY A 245 -21.60 -0.62 46.46
N SER A 246 -22.44 0.32 46.92
CA SER A 246 -22.72 1.56 46.20
C SER A 246 -21.48 2.46 46.05
N GLN A 247 -20.60 2.51 47.05
CA GLN A 247 -19.33 3.25 46.95
C GLN A 247 -18.43 2.67 45.86
N VAL A 248 -18.28 1.34 45.80
CA VAL A 248 -17.51 0.65 44.75
C VAL A 248 -18.13 0.87 43.40
N ALA A 249 -19.46 0.79 43.29
CA ALA A 249 -20.19 1.02 42.05
C ALA A 249 -19.97 2.44 41.49
N ILE A 250 -20.00 3.46 42.35
CA ILE A 250 -19.77 4.86 41.97
C ILE A 250 -18.32 5.04 41.42
N VAL A 251 -17.31 4.47 42.09
CA VAL A 251 -15.91 4.57 41.65
C VAL A 251 -15.74 3.87 40.33
N LEU A 252 -16.35 2.69 40.14
CA LEU A 252 -16.30 1.95 38.86
C LEU A 252 -16.98 2.73 37.73
N ALA A 253 -18.15 3.29 38.00
CA ALA A 253 -18.89 4.09 37.01
C ALA A 253 -18.07 5.34 36.57
N ALA A 254 -17.46 6.02 37.55
CA ALA A 254 -16.58 7.15 37.26
C ALA A 254 -15.37 6.73 36.41
N GLY A 255 -14.70 5.61 36.76
CA GLY A 255 -13.58 5.06 36.01
C GLY A 255 -13.97 4.67 34.58
N LEU A 256 -15.11 4.00 34.39
CA LEU A 256 -15.66 3.68 33.06
C LEU A 256 -15.98 4.95 32.25
N GLY A 257 -16.53 5.98 32.89
CA GLY A 257 -16.79 7.26 32.23
C GLY A 257 -15.51 7.94 31.71
N ILE A 258 -14.46 7.98 32.53
CA ILE A 258 -13.16 8.51 32.13
C ILE A 258 -12.56 7.69 31.00
N ALA A 259 -12.61 6.36 31.09
CA ALA A 259 -12.11 5.47 30.04
C ALA A 259 -12.85 5.67 28.71
N ALA A 260 -14.17 5.82 28.75
CA ALA A 260 -14.98 6.09 27.56
C ALA A 260 -14.61 7.43 26.90
N VAL A 261 -14.43 8.49 27.70
CA VAL A 261 -14.00 9.80 27.19
C VAL A 261 -12.61 9.73 26.55
N LEU A 262 -11.64 9.10 27.24
CA LEU A 262 -10.29 8.93 26.70
C LEU A 262 -10.28 8.13 25.39
N THR A 263 -11.08 7.05 25.33
CA THR A 263 -11.21 6.25 24.09
C THR A 263 -11.82 7.07 22.96
N ALA A 264 -12.86 7.86 23.23
CA ALA A 264 -13.48 8.73 22.22
C ALA A 264 -12.49 9.81 21.71
N VAL A 265 -11.73 10.41 22.61
CA VAL A 265 -10.68 11.39 22.25
C VAL A 265 -9.60 10.76 21.40
N THR A 266 -9.09 9.59 21.80
CA THR A 266 -8.07 8.87 21.04
C THR A 266 -8.57 8.44 19.66
N HIS A 267 -9.82 7.99 19.57
CA HIS A 267 -10.41 7.62 18.27
C HIS A 267 -10.58 8.82 17.34
N ARG A 268 -10.94 9.98 17.88
CA ARG A 268 -11.17 11.20 17.09
C ARG A 268 -9.86 11.87 16.63
N TYR A 269 -8.86 11.94 17.50
CA TYR A 269 -7.62 12.69 17.24
C TYR A 269 -6.41 11.81 16.94
N GLY A 270 -6.51 10.49 17.18
CA GLY A 270 -5.42 9.54 16.93
C GLY A 270 -4.88 9.54 15.50
N PRO A 271 -5.72 9.53 14.45
CA PRO A 271 -5.24 9.60 13.07
C PRO A 271 -4.46 10.88 12.74
N GLU A 272 -4.84 12.03 13.31
CA GLU A 272 -4.15 13.30 13.11
C GLU A 272 -2.80 13.33 13.82
N LEU A 273 -2.74 12.79 15.05
CA LEU A 273 -1.49 12.66 15.81
C LEU A 273 -0.47 11.74 15.12
N ILE A 274 -0.93 10.64 14.52
CA ILE A 274 -0.06 9.72 13.77
C ILE A 274 0.50 10.42 12.53
N ARG A 275 -0.31 11.20 11.80
CA ARG A 275 0.15 11.98 10.65
C ARG A 275 1.22 13.02 11.03
N LEU A 276 1.10 13.65 12.19
CA LEU A 276 2.06 14.63 12.70
C LEU A 276 3.39 14.01 13.16
N LEU A 277 3.39 12.73 13.55
CA LEU A 277 4.58 12.01 14.01
C LEU A 277 5.34 11.28 12.90
N VAL A 278 4.71 11.05 11.74
CA VAL A 278 5.27 10.30 10.60
C VAL A 278 5.75 11.23 9.47
N VAL A 279 5.42 12.49 9.52
CA VAL A 279 5.96 13.55 8.65
C VAL A 279 7.08 14.30 9.37
#